data_97a80c5a2ec5d235a505246094b451aa
#
_entry.id   97a80c5a2ec5d235a505246094b451aa
#
_cell.length_a   1.000
_cell.length_b   1.000
_cell.length_c   1.000
_cell.angle_alpha   90.00
_cell.angle_beta   90.00
_cell.angle_gamma   90.00
#
_symmetry.space_group_name_H-M   'P 1'
#
loop_
_entity.id
_entity.type
_entity.pdbx_description
1 polymer ?
#
loop_
_entity_poly.entity_id
_entity_poly.type
_entity_poly.pdbx_seq_one_letter_code
_entity_poly.pdbx_strand_id
1 'polypeptide(L)'
;MNRLSHMVFAFSLFVGLYSLIFAFSVWYTGVGTISGFAEFYLIGGIVSSIVCVPILYYKAPNKNMRARTSSNRSAAGALFFVTFCLGSLVGTLVYQWYTGVIVIGNISIIIGILLMVTGALVPDWDIPFLGISRHRNIIFHSVVIPLLAVLLTVLNVAMRTGTVLGDGAEIEYYLIALVLLGYASHLYLDIFPSDANPLEIVWIATDPNHKAPTGIKPLGPIKISAKNARHWLVGNATLLVIFAVFLFAAYFAGL
;
A
#
# COMPACT_ATOMS: atom_id res chain seq x y z
N MET A 1 5.31 13.72 4.63
CA MET A 1 4.39 13.37 5.74
C MET A 1 5.17 12.85 6.94
N ASN A 2 4.50 12.61 8.11
CA ASN A 2 5.19 11.98 9.23
C ASN A 2 5.23 10.45 9.07
N ARG A 3 6.17 9.78 9.77
CA ARG A 3 6.35 8.32 9.68
C ARG A 3 5.09 7.52 10.02
N LEU A 4 4.33 7.97 11.02
CA LEU A 4 3.09 7.29 11.41
C LEU A 4 2.06 7.29 10.28
N SER A 5 1.96 8.39 9.52
CA SER A 5 1.06 8.47 8.37
C SER A 5 1.43 7.47 7.28
N HIS A 6 2.72 7.30 6.99
CA HIS A 6 3.19 6.30 6.02
C HIS A 6 2.87 4.87 6.48
N MET A 7 3.08 4.57 7.77
CA MET A 7 2.75 3.25 8.33
C MET A 7 1.25 2.95 8.28
N VAL A 8 0.40 3.91 8.71
CA VAL A 8 -1.06 3.73 8.73
C VAL A 8 -1.60 3.58 7.31
N PHE A 9 -1.08 4.36 6.36
CA PHE A 9 -1.51 4.24 4.97
C PHE A 9 -1.07 2.91 4.34
N ALA A 10 0.17 2.48 4.54
CA ALA A 10 0.66 1.19 4.06
C ALA A 10 -0.14 0.03 4.65
N PHE A 11 -0.45 0.07 5.95
CA PHE A 11 -1.33 -0.89 6.60
C PHE A 11 -2.72 -0.91 5.95
N SER A 12 -3.34 0.26 5.77
CA SER A 12 -4.69 0.37 5.17
C SER A 12 -4.70 -0.10 3.72
N LEU A 13 -3.65 0.20 2.96
CA LEU A 13 -3.48 -0.27 1.60
C LEU A 13 -3.35 -1.79 1.55
N PHE A 14 -2.56 -2.40 2.46
CA PHE A 14 -2.45 -3.85 2.55
C PHE A 14 -3.81 -4.51 2.85
N VAL A 15 -4.56 -3.95 3.80
CA VAL A 15 -5.90 -4.45 4.15
C VAL A 15 -6.84 -4.45 2.93
N GLY A 16 -6.82 -3.36 2.15
CA GLY A 16 -7.61 -3.28 0.92
C GLY A 16 -7.15 -4.25 -0.17
N LEU A 17 -5.83 -4.40 -0.35
CA LEU A 17 -5.25 -5.28 -1.37
C LEU A 17 -5.35 -6.76 -1.02
N TYR A 18 -5.29 -7.12 0.26
CA TYR A 18 -5.32 -8.53 0.68
C TYR A 18 -6.55 -9.26 0.14
N SER A 19 -7.72 -8.67 0.28
CA SER A 19 -8.96 -9.26 -0.22
C SER A 19 -8.98 -9.39 -1.74
N LEU A 20 -8.39 -8.41 -2.46
CA LEU A 20 -8.28 -8.49 -3.93
C LEU A 20 -7.30 -9.57 -4.38
N ILE A 21 -6.15 -9.68 -3.72
CA ILE A 21 -5.17 -10.75 -3.98
C ILE A 21 -5.80 -12.12 -3.71
N PHE A 22 -6.54 -12.24 -2.61
CA PHE A 22 -7.24 -13.47 -2.28
C PHE A 22 -8.32 -13.82 -3.32
N ALA A 23 -9.13 -12.83 -3.75
CA ALA A 23 -10.14 -13.04 -4.80
C ALA A 23 -9.49 -13.51 -6.11
N PHE A 24 -8.39 -12.87 -6.52
CA PHE A 24 -7.63 -13.28 -7.70
C PHE A 24 -7.11 -14.71 -7.57
N SER A 25 -6.58 -15.08 -6.42
CA SER A 25 -6.08 -16.41 -6.14
C SER A 25 -7.18 -17.47 -6.22
N VAL A 26 -8.37 -17.22 -5.62
CA VAL A 26 -9.54 -18.10 -5.73
C VAL A 26 -9.95 -18.28 -7.18
N TRP A 27 -9.99 -17.20 -7.96
CA TRP A 27 -10.32 -17.24 -9.38
C TRP A 27 -9.30 -18.03 -10.20
N TYR A 28 -8.01 -17.80 -9.96
CA TYR A 28 -6.92 -18.39 -10.73
C TYR A 28 -6.75 -19.89 -10.44
N THR A 29 -6.81 -20.27 -9.17
CA THR A 29 -6.59 -21.66 -8.76
C THR A 29 -7.85 -22.54 -8.89
N GLY A 30 -9.02 -21.92 -9.05
CA GLY A 30 -10.29 -22.64 -9.05
C GLY A 30 -10.69 -23.26 -7.70
N VAL A 31 -9.93 -22.96 -6.63
CA VAL A 31 -10.20 -23.45 -5.29
C VAL A 31 -11.21 -22.52 -4.61
N GLY A 32 -12.43 -23.01 -4.40
CA GLY A 32 -13.55 -22.20 -3.89
C GLY A 32 -14.38 -21.55 -5.01
N THR A 33 -15.37 -20.74 -4.63
CA THR A 33 -16.26 -20.04 -5.56
C THR A 33 -16.12 -18.53 -5.41
N ILE A 34 -15.96 -17.84 -6.53
CA ILE A 34 -15.91 -16.36 -6.55
C ILE A 34 -17.22 -15.77 -6.05
N SER A 35 -18.38 -16.35 -6.38
CA SER A 35 -19.68 -15.89 -5.89
C SER A 35 -19.77 -15.97 -4.36
N GLY A 36 -19.39 -17.10 -3.78
CA GLY A 36 -19.38 -17.26 -2.32
C GLY A 36 -18.40 -16.28 -1.65
N PHE A 37 -17.19 -16.11 -2.21
CA PHE A 37 -16.26 -15.11 -1.71
C PHE A 37 -16.86 -13.69 -1.76
N ALA A 38 -17.47 -13.31 -2.90
CA ALA A 38 -18.05 -11.99 -3.08
C ALA A 38 -19.19 -11.70 -2.08
N GLU A 39 -19.99 -12.71 -1.73
CA GLU A 39 -21.04 -12.58 -0.70
C GLU A 39 -20.42 -12.22 0.66
N PHE A 40 -19.44 -12.97 1.13
CA PHE A 40 -18.78 -12.69 2.42
C PHE A 40 -18.06 -11.33 2.40
N TYR A 41 -17.38 -10.98 1.30
CA TYR A 41 -16.73 -9.70 1.12
C TYR A 41 -17.71 -8.53 1.22
N LEU A 42 -18.80 -8.59 0.48
CA LEU A 42 -19.82 -7.53 0.44
C LEU A 42 -20.59 -7.43 1.77
N ILE A 43 -21.02 -8.55 2.33
CA ILE A 43 -21.72 -8.57 3.62
C ILE A 43 -20.82 -7.98 4.71
N GLY A 44 -19.58 -8.44 4.80
CA GLY A 44 -18.60 -7.91 5.76
C GLY A 44 -18.43 -6.40 5.63
N GLY A 45 -18.23 -5.90 4.40
CA GLY A 45 -18.07 -4.48 4.11
C GLY A 45 -19.32 -3.66 4.47
N ILE A 46 -20.50 -4.09 4.04
CA ILE A 46 -21.76 -3.38 4.27
C ILE A 46 -22.11 -3.35 5.76
N VAL A 47 -22.06 -4.49 6.44
CA VAL A 47 -22.39 -4.59 7.88
C VAL A 47 -21.44 -3.72 8.69
N SER A 48 -20.13 -3.81 8.44
CA SER A 48 -19.14 -2.97 9.11
C SER A 48 -19.40 -1.48 8.88
N SER A 49 -19.73 -1.08 7.66
CA SER A 49 -20.03 0.32 7.35
C SER A 49 -21.29 0.81 8.06
N ILE A 50 -22.38 0.04 8.03
CA ILE A 50 -23.64 0.42 8.69
C ILE A 50 -23.44 0.59 10.21
N VAL A 51 -22.62 -0.26 10.83
CA VAL A 51 -22.37 -0.20 12.27
C VAL A 51 -21.35 0.88 12.64
N CYS A 52 -20.23 0.94 11.94
CA CYS A 52 -19.10 1.78 12.34
C CYS A 52 -19.23 3.24 11.90
N VAL A 53 -19.84 3.53 10.74
CA VAL A 53 -19.92 4.91 10.22
C VAL A 53 -20.67 5.83 11.18
N PRO A 54 -21.85 5.49 11.70
CA PRO A 54 -22.57 6.35 12.66
C PRO A 54 -21.76 6.59 13.91
N ILE A 55 -21.10 5.55 14.45
CA ILE A 55 -20.32 5.63 15.69
C ILE A 55 -19.11 6.54 15.50
N LEU A 56 -18.35 6.32 14.44
CA LEU A 56 -17.13 7.10 14.15
C LEU A 56 -17.48 8.54 13.79
N TYR A 57 -18.56 8.76 13.02
CA TYR A 57 -19.02 10.09 12.67
C TYR A 57 -19.45 10.90 13.89
N TYR A 58 -20.15 10.27 14.83
CA TYR A 58 -20.59 10.90 16.08
C TYR A 58 -19.42 11.22 17.01
N LYS A 59 -18.42 10.32 17.10
CA LYS A 59 -17.23 10.49 17.94
C LYS A 59 -16.12 11.32 17.30
N ALA A 60 -16.22 11.67 16.01
CA ALA A 60 -15.20 12.44 15.32
C ALA A 60 -15.00 13.82 15.97
N PRO A 61 -13.76 14.22 16.26
CA PRO A 61 -13.48 15.52 16.87
C PRO A 61 -13.94 16.65 15.96
N ASN A 62 -14.95 17.39 16.42
CA ASN A 62 -15.68 18.41 15.66
C ASN A 62 -14.82 19.55 15.07
N LYS A 63 -13.60 19.78 15.61
CA LYS A 63 -12.79 20.95 15.25
C LYS A 63 -11.99 20.79 13.97
N ASN A 64 -11.48 19.60 13.67
CA ASN A 64 -10.58 19.40 12.52
C ASN A 64 -11.31 18.96 11.24
N MET A 65 -12.41 18.25 11.36
CA MET A 65 -13.22 17.85 10.22
C MET A 65 -14.12 18.98 9.68
N ARG A 66 -14.64 19.85 10.54
CA ARG A 66 -15.54 20.96 10.12
C ARG A 66 -14.81 22.13 9.47
N ALA A 67 -13.54 22.35 9.79
CA ALA A 67 -12.81 23.53 9.29
C ALA A 67 -12.27 23.37 7.86
N ARG A 68 -12.17 22.13 7.34
CA ARG A 68 -11.53 21.85 6.04
C ARG A 68 -12.43 21.20 4.98
N THR A 69 -13.61 20.76 5.33
CA THR A 69 -14.56 20.18 4.36
C THR A 69 -15.83 20.98 4.29
N SER A 70 -16.15 21.45 3.12
CA SER A 70 -17.41 22.17 2.84
C SER A 70 -18.66 21.26 2.95
N SER A 71 -18.49 19.95 3.23
CA SER A 71 -19.60 19.00 3.22
C SER A 71 -19.38 17.84 4.20
N ASN A 72 -20.30 17.69 5.14
CA ASN A 72 -20.41 16.52 6.01
C ASN A 72 -20.59 15.20 5.20
N ARG A 73 -21.02 15.29 3.94
CA ARG A 73 -21.24 14.14 3.05
C ARG A 73 -19.95 13.48 2.62
N SER A 74 -18.90 14.27 2.35
CA SER A 74 -17.59 13.70 2.00
C SER A 74 -16.96 12.96 3.18
N ALA A 75 -17.16 13.46 4.42
CA ALA A 75 -16.71 12.82 5.64
C ALA A 75 -17.38 11.44 5.82
N ALA A 76 -18.68 11.38 5.69
CA ALA A 76 -19.41 10.12 5.79
C ALA A 76 -19.01 9.13 4.69
N GLY A 77 -18.79 9.62 3.47
CA GLY A 77 -18.35 8.79 2.33
C GLY A 77 -16.99 8.13 2.56
N ALA A 78 -16.01 8.85 3.09
CA ALA A 78 -14.70 8.26 3.35
C ALA A 78 -14.71 7.33 4.57
N LEU A 79 -15.44 7.67 5.62
CA LEU A 79 -15.64 6.73 6.74
C LEU A 79 -16.31 5.45 6.26
N PHE A 80 -17.31 5.57 5.36
CA PHE A 80 -17.93 4.41 4.73
C PHE A 80 -16.90 3.59 3.97
N PHE A 81 -16.07 4.20 3.13
CA PHE A 81 -15.06 3.50 2.36
C PHE A 81 -14.06 2.77 3.24
N VAL A 82 -13.51 3.43 4.27
CA VAL A 82 -12.54 2.82 5.19
C VAL A 82 -13.16 1.66 5.96
N THR A 83 -14.36 1.84 6.52
CA THR A 83 -15.04 0.80 7.28
C THR A 83 -15.51 -0.35 6.38
N PHE A 84 -15.86 -0.07 5.12
CA PHE A 84 -16.15 -1.08 4.12
C PHE A 84 -14.93 -1.94 3.83
N CYS A 85 -13.76 -1.35 3.57
CA CYS A 85 -12.52 -2.10 3.32
C CYS A 85 -12.13 -2.99 4.51
N LEU A 86 -12.22 -2.46 5.74
CA LEU A 86 -11.94 -3.24 6.95
C LEU A 86 -12.94 -4.38 7.14
N GLY A 87 -14.22 -4.11 6.94
CA GLY A 87 -15.26 -5.13 7.05
C GLY A 87 -15.16 -6.20 5.95
N SER A 88 -14.80 -5.80 4.75
CA SER A 88 -14.55 -6.73 3.65
C SER A 88 -13.35 -7.64 3.92
N LEU A 89 -12.29 -7.13 4.59
CA LEU A 89 -11.21 -7.98 5.07
C LEU A 89 -11.72 -9.02 6.08
N VAL A 90 -12.54 -8.59 7.05
CA VAL A 90 -13.14 -9.53 8.01
C VAL A 90 -13.99 -10.57 7.28
N GLY A 91 -14.82 -10.15 6.33
CA GLY A 91 -15.60 -11.06 5.48
C GLY A 91 -14.72 -12.07 4.73
N THR A 92 -13.59 -11.62 4.17
CA THR A 92 -12.59 -12.49 3.51
C THR A 92 -12.05 -13.54 4.48
N LEU A 93 -11.69 -13.13 5.71
CA LEU A 93 -11.17 -14.04 6.73
C LEU A 93 -12.22 -15.05 7.20
N VAL A 94 -13.48 -14.61 7.33
CA VAL A 94 -14.60 -15.50 7.67
C VAL A 94 -14.84 -16.51 6.55
N TYR A 95 -14.77 -16.08 5.27
CA TYR A 95 -14.86 -16.98 4.12
C TYR A 95 -13.74 -18.04 4.14
N GLN A 96 -12.51 -17.62 4.38
CA GLN A 96 -11.36 -18.54 4.51
C GLN A 96 -11.59 -19.57 5.62
N TRP A 97 -12.01 -19.10 6.79
CA TRP A 97 -12.28 -19.97 7.93
C TRP A 97 -13.43 -20.93 7.68
N TYR A 98 -14.54 -20.46 7.09
CA TYR A 98 -15.73 -21.25 6.83
C TYR A 98 -15.50 -22.32 5.76
N THR A 99 -14.80 -21.98 4.69
CA THR A 99 -14.58 -22.87 3.54
C THR A 99 -13.32 -23.71 3.66
N GLY A 100 -12.42 -23.37 4.58
CA GLY A 100 -11.08 -23.96 4.67
C GLY A 100 -10.18 -23.65 3.46
N VAL A 101 -10.62 -22.75 2.58
CA VAL A 101 -9.84 -22.34 1.40
C VAL A 101 -8.66 -21.49 1.85
N ILE A 102 -7.47 -22.07 1.82
CA ILE A 102 -6.21 -21.36 2.10
C ILE A 102 -5.47 -21.25 0.77
N VAL A 103 -5.67 -20.16 0.04
CA VAL A 103 -5.06 -20.00 -1.29
C VAL A 103 -3.61 -19.53 -1.20
N ILE A 104 -3.27 -18.80 -0.14
CA ILE A 104 -1.92 -18.32 0.13
C ILE A 104 -1.50 -18.88 1.48
N GLY A 105 -1.39 -20.23 1.55
CA GLY A 105 -1.20 -20.96 2.80
C GLY A 105 0.10 -20.68 3.55
N ASN A 106 1.06 -20.04 2.89
CA ASN A 106 2.41 -19.85 3.45
C ASN A 106 2.67 -18.41 3.92
N ILE A 107 1.73 -17.46 3.72
CA ILE A 107 1.97 -16.06 4.06
C ILE A 107 0.95 -15.59 5.08
N SER A 108 1.43 -15.45 6.31
CA SER A 108 0.67 -14.80 7.37
C SER A 108 0.32 -13.36 6.99
N ILE A 109 -0.93 -12.94 7.24
CA ILE A 109 -1.35 -11.53 7.15
C ILE A 109 -0.40 -10.62 7.91
N ILE A 110 0.08 -11.07 9.06
CA ILE A 110 1.02 -10.32 9.89
C ILE A 110 2.33 -10.07 9.13
N ILE A 111 2.88 -11.09 8.46
CA ILE A 111 4.09 -10.92 7.64
C ILE A 111 3.84 -9.96 6.49
N GLY A 112 2.69 -10.06 5.81
CA GLY A 112 2.33 -9.15 4.73
C GLY A 112 2.24 -7.68 5.20
N ILE A 113 1.61 -7.43 6.35
CA ILE A 113 1.55 -6.10 6.97
C ILE A 113 2.96 -5.59 7.28
N LEU A 114 3.79 -6.42 7.94
CA LEU A 114 5.16 -6.05 8.29
C LEU A 114 6.00 -5.68 7.07
N LEU A 115 5.89 -6.44 5.98
CA LEU A 115 6.63 -6.17 4.74
C LEU A 115 6.18 -4.87 4.09
N MET A 116 4.87 -4.61 3.98
CA MET A 116 4.39 -3.35 3.44
C MET A 116 4.75 -2.15 4.30
N VAL A 117 4.63 -2.27 5.62
CA VAL A 117 5.03 -1.20 6.55
C VAL A 117 6.55 -0.97 6.48
N THR A 118 7.35 -2.04 6.42
CA THR A 118 8.80 -1.92 6.24
C THR A 118 9.13 -1.21 4.93
N GLY A 119 8.53 -1.63 3.82
CA GLY A 119 8.68 -0.98 2.52
C GLY A 119 8.35 0.51 2.58
N ALA A 120 7.28 0.88 3.30
CA ALA A 120 6.88 2.27 3.48
C ALA A 120 7.84 3.08 4.39
N LEU A 121 8.68 2.45 5.18
CA LEU A 121 9.64 3.15 6.04
C LEU A 121 11.03 3.30 5.42
N VAL A 122 11.37 2.46 4.43
CA VAL A 122 12.72 2.47 3.81
C VAL A 122 13.10 3.83 3.21
N PRO A 123 12.23 4.60 2.53
CA PRO A 123 12.60 5.93 2.04
C PRO A 123 13.07 6.88 3.13
N ASP A 124 12.49 6.80 4.33
CA ASP A 124 12.87 7.63 5.49
C ASP A 124 14.21 7.21 6.15
N TRP A 125 14.82 6.11 5.69
CA TRP A 125 16.16 5.71 6.14
C TRP A 125 17.25 6.67 5.67
N ASP A 126 16.95 7.57 4.74
CA ASP A 126 17.86 8.66 4.41
C ASP A 126 18.17 9.54 5.63
N ILE A 127 17.25 9.67 6.59
CA ILE A 127 17.43 10.49 7.80
C ILE A 127 18.55 9.93 8.71
N PRO A 128 18.50 8.65 9.15
CA PRO A 128 19.59 8.11 9.99
C PRO A 128 20.91 7.96 9.25
N PHE A 129 20.90 7.73 7.92
CA PHE A 129 22.13 7.56 7.15
C PHE A 129 22.76 8.88 6.69
N LEU A 130 21.95 9.86 6.31
CA LEU A 130 22.42 11.10 5.67
C LEU A 130 22.12 12.38 6.48
N GLY A 131 21.33 12.24 7.54
CA GLY A 131 20.86 13.35 8.37
C GLY A 131 19.62 14.05 7.80
N ILE A 132 18.86 14.70 8.69
CA ILE A 132 17.58 15.35 8.36
C ILE A 132 17.71 16.44 7.30
N SER A 133 18.86 17.10 7.21
CA SER A 133 19.11 18.12 6.18
C SER A 133 19.11 17.57 4.76
N ARG A 134 19.32 16.25 4.61
CA ARG A 134 19.29 15.52 3.34
C ARG A 134 18.06 14.64 3.18
N HIS A 135 17.08 14.79 4.04
CA HIS A 135 15.78 14.10 3.88
C HIS A 135 15.17 14.38 2.52
N ARG A 136 14.51 13.38 1.95
CA ARG A 136 14.09 13.29 0.55
C ARG A 136 15.27 13.27 -0.43
N ASN A 137 16.29 12.46 -0.10
CA ASN A 137 17.39 12.21 -1.01
C ASN A 137 16.92 11.46 -2.26
N ILE A 138 17.52 11.81 -3.42
CA ILE A 138 17.13 11.25 -4.72
C ILE A 138 17.26 9.72 -4.80
N ILE A 139 18.23 9.12 -4.09
CA ILE A 139 18.41 7.66 -4.07
C ILE A 139 17.27 6.99 -3.32
N PHE A 140 16.96 7.48 -2.11
CA PHE A 140 15.94 6.92 -1.24
C PHE A 140 14.51 7.28 -1.69
N HIS A 141 14.32 8.34 -2.49
CA HIS A 141 13.01 8.73 -3.01
C HIS A 141 12.91 8.49 -4.53
N SER A 142 13.45 7.34 -4.95
CA SER A 142 13.40 6.83 -6.34
C SER A 142 13.27 5.32 -6.37
N VAL A 143 13.24 4.75 -7.56
CA VAL A 143 13.23 3.30 -7.79
C VAL A 143 14.57 2.61 -7.53
N VAL A 144 15.67 3.34 -7.29
CA VAL A 144 17.03 2.78 -7.25
C VAL A 144 17.17 1.70 -6.17
N ILE A 145 16.81 2.03 -4.92
CA ILE A 145 16.91 1.06 -3.80
C ILE A 145 15.96 -0.12 -3.99
N PRO A 146 14.66 0.09 -4.30
CA PRO A 146 13.76 -1.04 -4.51
C PRO A 146 14.15 -1.91 -5.71
N LEU A 147 14.64 -1.34 -6.82
CA LEU A 147 15.10 -2.14 -7.96
C LEU A 147 16.36 -2.96 -7.63
N LEU A 148 17.26 -2.44 -6.78
CA LEU A 148 18.37 -3.23 -6.29
C LEU A 148 17.88 -4.43 -5.46
N ALA A 149 16.87 -4.24 -4.61
CA ALA A 149 16.26 -5.33 -3.84
C ALA A 149 15.59 -6.37 -4.75
N VAL A 150 14.88 -5.94 -5.79
CA VAL A 150 14.33 -6.84 -6.82
C VAL A 150 15.43 -7.63 -7.51
N LEU A 151 16.49 -6.94 -7.96
CA LEU A 151 17.63 -7.61 -8.63
C LEU A 151 18.25 -8.68 -7.74
N LEU A 152 18.49 -8.36 -6.47
CA LEU A 152 19.05 -9.32 -5.50
C LEU A 152 18.10 -10.52 -5.28
N THR A 153 16.80 -10.28 -5.22
CA THR A 153 15.79 -11.36 -5.12
C THR A 153 15.82 -12.25 -6.35
N VAL A 154 15.79 -11.67 -7.55
CA VAL A 154 15.83 -12.42 -8.82
C VAL A 154 17.12 -13.24 -8.94
N LEU A 155 18.26 -12.65 -8.59
CA LEU A 155 19.54 -13.35 -8.58
C LEU A 155 19.55 -14.51 -7.57
N ASN A 156 19.01 -14.30 -6.36
CA ASN A 156 18.90 -15.35 -5.37
C ASN A 156 18.04 -16.53 -5.86
N VAL A 157 16.87 -16.23 -6.44
CA VAL A 157 16.00 -17.26 -7.04
C VAL A 157 16.75 -17.99 -8.15
N ALA A 158 17.36 -17.28 -9.11
CA ALA A 158 18.08 -17.86 -10.22
C ALA A 158 19.26 -18.75 -9.78
N MET A 159 20.01 -18.34 -8.74
CA MET A 159 21.10 -19.14 -8.19
C MET A 159 20.60 -20.42 -7.49
N ARG A 160 19.43 -20.38 -6.89
CA ARG A 160 18.84 -21.51 -6.18
C ARG A 160 18.15 -22.51 -7.12
N THR A 161 17.42 -22.03 -8.12
CA THR A 161 16.56 -22.84 -9.00
C THR A 161 17.17 -23.09 -10.38
N GLY A 162 18.22 -22.37 -10.73
CA GLY A 162 18.82 -22.39 -12.08
C GLY A 162 18.05 -21.57 -13.12
N THR A 163 16.89 -21.01 -12.78
CA THR A 163 16.05 -20.22 -13.69
C THR A 163 15.52 -18.98 -12.97
N VAL A 164 15.18 -17.93 -13.73
CA VAL A 164 14.56 -16.70 -13.20
C VAL A 164 13.07 -16.94 -12.87
N LEU A 165 12.41 -17.75 -13.69
CA LEU A 165 11.05 -18.23 -13.48
C LEU A 165 11.16 -19.74 -13.29
N GLY A 166 11.22 -20.18 -12.03
CA GLY A 166 11.29 -21.58 -11.66
C GLY A 166 9.99 -22.34 -11.97
N ASP A 167 10.02 -23.67 -11.83
CA ASP A 167 8.86 -24.55 -12.02
C ASP A 167 7.86 -24.47 -10.83
N GLY A 168 8.05 -23.56 -9.89
CA GLY A 168 7.24 -23.35 -8.71
C GLY A 168 6.99 -21.88 -8.40
N ALA A 169 5.97 -21.64 -7.58
CA ALA A 169 5.68 -20.31 -7.08
C ALA A 169 6.78 -19.84 -6.11
N GLU A 170 7.62 -18.94 -6.57
CA GLU A 170 8.70 -18.40 -5.75
C GLU A 170 8.15 -17.34 -4.78
N ILE A 171 8.03 -17.74 -3.52
CA ILE A 171 7.47 -16.90 -2.46
C ILE A 171 8.21 -15.56 -2.34
N GLU A 172 9.48 -15.53 -2.66
CA GLU A 172 10.31 -14.32 -2.66
C GLU A 172 9.75 -13.24 -3.57
N TYR A 173 9.16 -13.61 -4.71
CA TYR A 173 8.51 -12.63 -5.61
C TYR A 173 7.28 -12.00 -4.98
N TYR A 174 6.50 -12.78 -4.24
CA TYR A 174 5.37 -12.23 -3.48
C TYR A 174 5.84 -11.31 -2.37
N LEU A 175 6.85 -11.71 -1.60
CA LEU A 175 7.38 -10.93 -0.47
C LEU A 175 7.95 -9.59 -0.94
N ILE A 176 8.79 -9.59 -1.99
CA ILE A 176 9.37 -8.36 -2.50
C ILE A 176 8.32 -7.46 -3.17
N ALA A 177 7.28 -8.02 -3.81
CA ALA A 177 6.17 -7.26 -4.35
C ALA A 177 5.44 -6.44 -3.28
N LEU A 178 5.21 -7.01 -2.09
CA LEU A 178 4.63 -6.29 -0.95
C LEU A 178 5.53 -5.15 -0.48
N VAL A 179 6.85 -5.38 -0.41
CA VAL A 179 7.82 -4.32 -0.06
C VAL A 179 7.77 -3.19 -1.09
N LEU A 180 7.70 -3.51 -2.39
CA LEU A 180 7.58 -2.50 -3.45
C LEU A 180 6.30 -1.68 -3.33
N LEU A 181 5.16 -2.31 -3.02
CA LEU A 181 3.90 -1.61 -2.81
C LEU A 181 3.96 -0.69 -1.58
N GLY A 182 4.58 -1.14 -0.50
CA GLY A 182 4.84 -0.31 0.67
C GLY A 182 5.69 0.91 0.32
N TYR A 183 6.78 0.69 -0.41
CA TYR A 183 7.67 1.76 -0.86
C TYR A 183 6.94 2.75 -1.79
N ALA A 184 6.19 2.24 -2.76
CA ALA A 184 5.38 3.05 -3.66
C ALA A 184 4.36 3.91 -2.90
N SER A 185 3.71 3.33 -1.88
CA SER A 185 2.76 4.04 -1.03
C SER A 185 3.40 5.24 -0.31
N HIS A 186 4.66 5.07 0.17
CA HIS A 186 5.42 6.18 0.75
C HIS A 186 5.63 7.32 -0.25
N LEU A 187 6.13 6.99 -1.45
CA LEU A 187 6.39 8.00 -2.49
C LEU A 187 5.10 8.73 -2.91
N TYR A 188 3.96 8.02 -2.99
CA TYR A 188 2.67 8.66 -3.26
C TYR A 188 2.26 9.63 -2.13
N LEU A 189 2.49 9.25 -0.88
CA LEU A 189 2.15 10.10 0.25
C LEU A 189 3.04 11.35 0.37
N ASP A 190 4.25 11.26 -0.11
CA ASP A 190 5.21 12.37 -0.06
C ASP A 190 4.87 13.53 -1.02
N ILE A 191 3.86 13.37 -1.86
CA ILE A 191 3.28 14.50 -2.61
C ILE A 191 2.43 15.44 -1.73
N PHE A 192 2.01 14.98 -0.55
CA PHE A 192 1.20 15.75 0.39
C PHE A 192 2.06 16.54 1.39
N PRO A 193 1.50 17.59 2.02
CA PRO A 193 2.21 18.34 3.05
C PRO A 193 2.66 17.47 4.23
N SER A 194 3.75 17.87 4.89
CA SER A 194 4.30 17.15 6.04
C SER A 194 3.41 17.18 7.28
N ASP A 195 2.51 18.14 7.37
CA ASP A 195 1.54 18.35 8.45
C ASP A 195 0.20 17.61 8.22
N ALA A 196 0.02 16.97 7.07
CA ALA A 196 -1.19 16.19 6.79
C ALA A 196 -1.29 14.96 7.70
N ASN A 197 -2.47 14.79 8.31
CA ASN A 197 -2.78 13.60 9.11
C ASN A 197 -3.19 12.42 8.21
N PRO A 198 -3.01 11.16 8.67
CA PRO A 198 -3.40 9.98 7.89
C PRO A 198 -4.86 9.99 7.42
N LEU A 199 -5.77 10.46 8.26
CA LEU A 199 -7.19 10.58 7.92
C LEU A 199 -7.49 11.76 7.00
N GLU A 200 -6.63 12.79 6.98
CA GLU A 200 -6.79 13.95 6.08
C GLU A 200 -6.41 13.63 4.64
N ILE A 201 -5.61 12.59 4.38
CA ILE A 201 -5.22 12.19 3.03
C ILE A 201 -6.43 11.86 2.17
N VAL A 202 -7.40 11.20 2.77
CA VAL A 202 -8.66 10.86 2.09
C VAL A 202 -9.44 12.11 1.68
N TRP A 203 -9.23 13.24 2.39
CA TRP A 203 -9.93 14.50 2.18
C TRP A 203 -9.14 15.51 1.34
N ILE A 204 -7.81 15.55 1.50
CA ILE A 204 -6.90 16.51 0.85
C ILE A 204 -6.53 16.07 -0.57
N ALA A 205 -6.69 14.79 -0.90
CA ALA A 205 -6.41 14.26 -2.22
C ALA A 205 -7.11 15.02 -3.36
N THR A 206 -8.17 15.75 -3.03
CA THR A 206 -8.97 16.53 -3.98
C THR A 206 -8.59 18.01 -4.05
N ASP A 207 -7.70 18.52 -3.19
CA ASP A 207 -7.29 19.92 -3.22
C ASP A 207 -5.89 20.11 -3.85
N PRO A 208 -5.83 20.50 -5.14
CA PRO A 208 -4.57 20.72 -5.84
C PRO A 208 -3.80 21.97 -5.37
N ASN A 209 -4.41 22.84 -4.55
CA ASN A 209 -3.83 24.13 -4.16
C ASN A 209 -3.00 24.06 -2.87
N HIS A 210 -2.92 22.92 -2.20
CA HIS A 210 -2.07 22.75 -1.04
C HIS A 210 -0.58 22.83 -1.40
N LYS A 211 0.22 23.30 -0.43
CA LYS A 211 1.67 23.56 -0.57
C LYS A 211 2.35 22.45 -1.35
N ALA A 212 3.08 22.83 -2.39
CA ALA A 212 3.89 21.90 -3.16
C ALA A 212 4.88 21.16 -2.24
N PRO A 213 5.19 19.87 -2.51
CA PRO A 213 6.22 19.16 -1.79
C PRO A 213 7.55 19.91 -1.92
N THR A 214 8.40 19.81 -0.92
CA THR A 214 9.79 20.26 -1.03
C THR A 214 10.50 19.51 -2.15
N GLY A 215 11.47 20.16 -2.82
CA GLY A 215 12.25 19.51 -3.88
C GLY A 215 13.00 18.27 -3.37
N ILE A 216 13.35 17.38 -4.29
CA ILE A 216 14.18 16.20 -4.00
C ILE A 216 15.64 16.64 -3.88
N LYS A 217 16.31 16.25 -2.81
CA LYS A 217 17.69 16.63 -2.51
C LYS A 217 18.67 15.97 -3.49
N PRO A 218 19.66 16.70 -3.98
CA PRO A 218 20.58 16.18 -4.98
C PRO A 218 21.54 15.14 -4.41
N LEU A 219 21.95 14.24 -5.29
CA LEU A 219 23.19 13.51 -5.15
C LEU A 219 24.08 13.89 -6.33
N GLY A 220 25.19 14.58 -6.05
CA GLY A 220 26.04 15.14 -7.13
C GLY A 220 25.29 16.20 -7.97
N PRO A 221 25.42 16.16 -9.31
CA PRO A 221 24.82 17.15 -10.20
C PRO A 221 23.32 17.01 -10.38
N ILE A 222 22.74 15.86 -10.04
CA ILE A 222 21.31 15.56 -10.28
C ILE A 222 20.48 16.10 -9.11
N LYS A 223 19.59 17.04 -9.40
CA LYS A 223 18.60 17.57 -8.43
C LYS A 223 17.24 17.69 -9.09
N ILE A 224 16.18 17.44 -8.33
CA ILE A 224 14.80 17.61 -8.78
C ILE A 224 14.24 18.85 -8.08
N SER A 225 13.80 19.82 -8.88
CA SER A 225 13.19 21.03 -8.35
C SER A 225 11.85 20.74 -7.65
N ALA A 226 11.40 21.63 -6.76
CA ALA A 226 10.10 21.49 -6.10
C ALA A 226 8.93 21.39 -7.10
N LYS A 227 9.02 22.10 -8.25
CA LYS A 227 8.03 22.03 -9.33
C LYS A 227 7.87 20.62 -9.91
N ASN A 228 9.00 19.90 -10.08
CA ASN A 228 9.03 18.57 -10.70
C ASN A 228 8.96 17.43 -9.68
N ALA A 229 9.06 17.73 -8.37
CA ALA A 229 9.10 16.71 -7.32
C ALA A 229 7.87 15.79 -7.33
N ARG A 230 6.67 16.32 -7.58
CA ARG A 230 5.45 15.51 -7.68
C ARG A 230 5.54 14.49 -8.82
N HIS A 231 5.91 14.94 -10.01
CA HIS A 231 6.04 14.06 -11.18
C HIS A 231 7.10 12.99 -10.95
N TRP A 232 8.22 13.36 -10.30
CA TRP A 232 9.26 12.41 -9.91
C TRP A 232 8.74 11.34 -8.97
N LEU A 233 8.09 11.74 -7.87
CA LEU A 233 7.58 10.82 -6.85
C LEU A 233 6.49 9.91 -7.44
N VAL A 234 5.51 10.47 -8.15
CA VAL A 234 4.42 9.70 -8.77
C VAL A 234 4.96 8.76 -9.83
N GLY A 235 5.87 9.21 -10.71
CA GLY A 235 6.46 8.36 -11.75
C GLY A 235 7.23 7.18 -11.17
N ASN A 236 8.06 7.41 -10.15
CA ASN A 236 8.79 6.33 -9.48
C ASN A 236 7.82 5.38 -8.74
N ALA A 237 6.82 5.90 -8.03
CA ALA A 237 5.83 5.09 -7.34
C ALA A 237 5.04 4.21 -8.32
N THR A 238 4.58 4.78 -9.43
CA THR A 238 3.84 4.04 -10.47
C THR A 238 4.70 2.93 -11.07
N LEU A 239 5.97 3.20 -11.35
CA LEU A 239 6.89 2.19 -11.85
C LEU A 239 7.05 1.03 -10.86
N LEU A 240 7.16 1.32 -9.56
CA LEU A 240 7.24 0.29 -8.52
C LEU A 240 5.96 -0.55 -8.41
N VAL A 241 4.79 0.08 -8.57
CA VAL A 241 3.51 -0.66 -8.62
C VAL A 241 3.49 -1.61 -9.82
N ILE A 242 3.94 -1.16 -10.99
CA ILE A 242 4.04 -2.01 -12.20
C ILE A 242 4.96 -3.21 -11.94
N PHE A 243 6.14 -2.99 -11.37
CA PHE A 243 7.05 -4.09 -11.00
C PHE A 243 6.42 -5.05 -9.98
N ALA A 244 5.72 -4.53 -8.97
CA ALA A 244 5.02 -5.36 -7.99
C ALA A 244 3.96 -6.25 -8.66
N VAL A 245 3.19 -5.71 -9.61
CA VAL A 245 2.19 -6.47 -10.38
C VAL A 245 2.86 -7.59 -11.20
N PHE A 246 3.99 -7.31 -11.85
CA PHE A 246 4.74 -8.35 -12.58
C PHE A 246 5.27 -9.44 -11.65
N LEU A 247 5.77 -9.10 -10.47
CA LEU A 247 6.26 -10.08 -9.49
C LEU A 247 5.12 -10.93 -8.91
N PHE A 248 3.94 -10.33 -8.65
CA PHE A 248 2.76 -11.10 -8.30
C PHE A 248 2.32 -12.03 -9.43
N ALA A 249 2.32 -11.55 -10.68
CA ALA A 249 1.99 -12.39 -11.82
C ALA A 249 2.98 -13.56 -11.97
N ALA A 250 4.28 -13.32 -11.78
CA ALA A 250 5.29 -14.38 -11.79
C ALA A 250 5.07 -15.40 -10.66
N TYR A 251 4.74 -14.95 -9.45
CA TYR A 251 4.39 -15.81 -8.34
C TYR A 251 3.17 -16.68 -8.64
N PHE A 252 2.07 -16.07 -9.12
CA PHE A 252 0.84 -16.81 -9.41
C PHE A 252 0.96 -17.70 -10.65
N ALA A 253 1.80 -17.37 -11.62
CA ALA A 253 2.06 -18.24 -12.77
C ALA A 253 2.81 -19.54 -12.39
N GLY A 254 3.51 -19.56 -11.25
CA GLY A 254 4.18 -20.74 -10.72
C GLY A 254 3.30 -21.60 -9.79
N LEU A 255 2.10 -21.14 -9.43
CA LEU A 255 1.12 -21.91 -8.67
C LEU A 255 0.35 -22.87 -9.58
#